data_2ba408dfce5c45b9c5e3c474dc9857eb
#
_entry.id   2ba408dfce5c45b9c5e3c474dc9857eb
#
_cell.length_a   1.000
_cell.length_b   1.000
_cell.length_c   1.000
_cell.angle_alpha   90.00
_cell.angle_beta   90.00
_cell.angle_gamma   90.00
#
_symmetry.space_group_name_H-M   'P 1'
#
loop_
_entity.id
_entity.type
_entity.pdbx_description
1 polymer ?
#
loop_
_entity_poly.entity_id
_entity_poly.type
_entity_poly.pdbx_seq_one_letter_code
_entity_poly.pdbx_strand_id
1 'polypeptide(L)'
;IVWVLVHTDDGLVGLGETFYGSHAAESHIHQTIAPYLIGKDPRAIERHQAHLVGYLGFCGSGAEVRGRSAVDIALWDILGKSAGLPLCDLLGGKVRDSIRAYNTCAGYSYVQTKSTQGTTNFGLDAKQGKYEDLQGFLTRADEVAESLLEMGITAMKIWPFDRYAARSGGSFISGEDIRSGLEPFEKIRRAVGD
;
A
#
# COMPACT_ATOMS: atom_id res chain seq x y z
N ILE A 1 4.61 -3.90 -8.51
CA ILE A 1 3.50 -4.74 -8.01
C ILE A 1 3.66 -6.12 -8.63
N VAL A 2 3.44 -7.15 -7.83
CA VAL A 2 3.32 -8.55 -8.26
C VAL A 2 1.89 -8.99 -7.95
N TRP A 3 1.18 -9.44 -8.94
CA TRP A 3 -0.09 -10.13 -8.77
C TRP A 3 0.16 -11.64 -8.82
N VAL A 4 -0.47 -12.34 -7.90
CA VAL A 4 -0.38 -13.79 -7.77
C VAL A 4 -1.73 -14.38 -8.10
N LEU A 5 -1.76 -15.23 -9.12
CA LEU A 5 -2.93 -16.01 -9.48
C LEU A 5 -2.68 -17.46 -9.09
N VAL A 6 -3.50 -17.98 -8.19
CA VAL A 6 -3.49 -19.39 -7.80
C VAL A 6 -4.68 -20.08 -8.49
N HIS A 7 -4.36 -21.01 -9.37
CA HIS A 7 -5.36 -21.79 -10.12
C HIS A 7 -5.59 -23.13 -9.44
N THR A 8 -6.85 -23.51 -9.32
CA THR A 8 -7.27 -24.83 -8.83
C THR A 8 -7.70 -25.74 -9.98
N ASP A 9 -7.73 -27.03 -9.75
CA ASP A 9 -8.16 -28.04 -10.73
C ASP A 9 -9.68 -28.01 -10.98
N ASP A 10 -10.47 -27.44 -10.06
CA ASP A 10 -11.91 -27.21 -10.22
C ASP A 10 -12.24 -25.86 -10.91
N GLY A 11 -11.22 -25.14 -11.37
CA GLY A 11 -11.36 -23.91 -12.16
C GLY A 11 -11.50 -22.61 -11.36
N LEU A 12 -11.40 -22.64 -10.04
CA LEU A 12 -11.32 -21.42 -9.26
C LEU A 12 -9.95 -20.76 -9.41
N VAL A 13 -9.94 -19.44 -9.38
CA VAL A 13 -8.71 -18.63 -9.43
C VAL A 13 -8.72 -17.67 -8.27
N GLY A 14 -7.74 -17.78 -7.39
CA GLY A 14 -7.49 -16.81 -6.31
C GLY A 14 -6.53 -15.73 -6.74
N LEU A 15 -6.80 -14.48 -6.34
CA LEU A 15 -5.98 -13.32 -6.58
C LEU A 15 -5.36 -12.82 -5.29
N GLY A 16 -4.03 -12.68 -5.29
CA GLY A 16 -3.30 -11.97 -4.26
C GLY A 16 -2.35 -10.96 -4.86
N GLU A 17 -1.84 -10.06 -4.03
CA GLU A 17 -0.89 -9.06 -4.50
C GLU A 17 0.15 -8.72 -3.45
N THR A 18 1.31 -8.26 -3.92
CA THR A 18 2.35 -7.63 -3.10
C THR A 18 3.10 -6.57 -3.88
N PHE A 19 3.79 -5.70 -3.18
CA PHE A 19 4.66 -4.73 -3.81
C PHE A 19 5.92 -4.52 -2.95
N TYR A 20 6.94 -3.82 -3.45
CA TYR A 20 8.32 -3.79 -2.97
C TYR A 20 9.09 -5.10 -3.16
N GLY A 21 10.27 -4.96 -3.75
CA GLY A 21 11.15 -6.09 -4.03
C GLY A 21 10.47 -7.13 -4.92
N SER A 22 9.71 -6.67 -5.93
CA SER A 22 8.84 -7.52 -6.75
C SER A 22 9.54 -8.75 -7.31
N HIS A 23 10.73 -8.58 -7.90
CA HIS A 23 11.49 -9.71 -8.44
C HIS A 23 11.96 -10.70 -7.36
N ALA A 24 12.30 -10.22 -6.18
CA ALA A 24 12.70 -11.10 -5.08
C ALA A 24 11.48 -11.88 -4.54
N ALA A 25 10.32 -11.22 -4.40
CA ALA A 25 9.07 -11.88 -4.01
C ALA A 25 8.62 -12.90 -5.06
N GLU A 26 8.66 -12.54 -6.34
CA GLU A 26 8.36 -13.44 -7.46
C GLU A 26 9.25 -14.67 -7.44
N SER A 27 10.57 -14.49 -7.33
CA SER A 27 11.51 -15.60 -7.24
C SER A 27 11.20 -16.52 -6.05
N HIS A 28 10.91 -15.96 -4.87
CA HIS A 28 10.54 -16.74 -3.70
C HIS A 28 9.24 -17.52 -3.90
N ILE A 29 8.23 -16.91 -4.52
CA ILE A 29 6.97 -17.58 -4.84
C ILE A 29 7.24 -18.79 -5.74
N HIS A 30 7.98 -18.61 -6.84
CA HIS A 30 8.21 -19.67 -7.82
C HIS A 30 9.19 -20.74 -7.35
N GLN A 31 10.22 -20.39 -6.57
CA GLN A 31 11.27 -21.33 -6.17
C GLN A 31 10.95 -22.05 -4.85
N THR A 32 10.11 -21.48 -4.00
CA THR A 32 9.86 -22.01 -2.65
C THR A 32 8.39 -22.33 -2.43
N ILE A 33 7.49 -21.37 -2.69
CA ILE A 33 6.09 -21.52 -2.31
C ILE A 33 5.34 -22.42 -3.30
N ALA A 34 5.44 -22.15 -4.59
CA ALA A 34 4.71 -22.88 -5.61
C ALA A 34 5.06 -24.38 -5.64
N PRO A 35 6.33 -24.82 -5.58
CA PRO A 35 6.67 -26.26 -5.52
C PRO A 35 6.06 -26.97 -4.32
N TYR A 36 5.87 -26.26 -3.21
CA TYR A 36 5.19 -26.82 -2.03
C TYR A 36 3.68 -26.90 -2.21
N LEU A 37 3.04 -25.86 -2.79
CA LEU A 37 1.58 -25.76 -2.86
C LEU A 37 0.94 -26.59 -3.98
N ILE A 38 1.65 -26.80 -5.09
CA ILE A 38 1.12 -27.57 -6.24
C ILE A 38 0.64 -28.96 -5.78
N GLY A 39 -0.60 -29.29 -6.13
CA GLY A 39 -1.26 -30.54 -5.77
C GLY A 39 -1.78 -30.61 -4.32
N LYS A 40 -1.83 -29.51 -3.60
CA LYS A 40 -2.40 -29.45 -2.25
C LYS A 40 -3.75 -28.76 -2.23
N ASP A 41 -4.57 -29.10 -1.23
CA ASP A 41 -5.86 -28.46 -1.00
C ASP A 41 -5.66 -26.98 -0.62
N PRO A 42 -6.10 -26.02 -1.44
CA PRO A 42 -5.90 -24.59 -1.17
C PRO A 42 -6.66 -24.09 0.07
N ARG A 43 -7.67 -24.84 0.55
CA ARG A 43 -8.46 -24.47 1.73
C ARG A 43 -7.74 -24.71 3.05
N ALA A 44 -6.64 -25.46 3.05
CA ALA A 44 -5.85 -25.73 4.25
C ALA A 44 -4.89 -24.57 4.58
N ILE A 45 -5.40 -23.31 4.59
CA ILE A 45 -4.63 -22.07 4.65
C ILE A 45 -3.67 -22.05 5.84
N GLU A 46 -4.17 -22.29 7.05
CA GLU A 46 -3.36 -22.28 8.28
C GLU A 46 -2.22 -23.32 8.25
N ARG A 47 -2.47 -24.51 7.66
CA ARG A 47 -1.43 -25.52 7.46
C ARG A 47 -0.34 -25.03 6.52
N HIS A 48 -0.74 -24.34 5.44
CA HIS A 48 0.21 -23.78 4.48
C HIS A 48 1.02 -22.67 5.11
N GLN A 49 0.38 -21.79 5.87
CA GLN A 49 1.07 -20.71 6.58
C GLN A 49 2.06 -21.28 7.59
N ALA A 50 1.67 -22.25 8.41
CA ALA A 50 2.56 -22.87 9.37
C ALA A 50 3.80 -23.52 8.72
N HIS A 51 3.60 -24.16 7.54
CA HIS A 51 4.72 -24.75 6.80
C HIS A 51 5.63 -23.68 6.19
N LEU A 52 5.04 -22.63 5.58
CA LEU A 52 5.77 -21.60 4.87
C LEU A 52 6.46 -20.56 5.79
N VAL A 53 6.09 -20.50 7.05
CA VAL A 53 6.85 -19.72 8.06
C VAL A 53 8.27 -20.27 8.22
N GLY A 54 8.45 -21.58 8.02
CA GLY A 54 9.74 -22.21 8.11
C GLY A 54 10.29 -22.36 9.53
N TYR A 55 11.53 -22.83 9.61
CA TYR A 55 12.20 -23.07 10.86
C TYR A 55 12.87 -21.80 11.38
N LEU A 56 12.51 -21.42 12.59
CA LEU A 56 13.15 -20.42 13.47
C LEU A 56 13.91 -19.25 12.82
N GLY A 57 13.32 -18.04 12.88
CA GLY A 57 14.06 -16.78 12.83
C GLY A 57 14.66 -16.35 11.50
N PHE A 58 14.59 -17.17 10.45
CA PHE A 58 15.05 -16.81 9.11
C PHE A 58 14.01 -16.05 8.29
N CYS A 59 12.74 -16.13 8.69
CA CYS A 59 11.66 -15.37 8.06
C CYS A 59 11.49 -14.03 8.76
N GLY A 60 12.09 -12.99 8.19
CA GLY A 60 11.97 -11.62 8.67
C GLY A 60 10.78 -10.88 8.06
N SER A 61 11.05 -9.68 7.57
CA SER A 61 10.07 -8.81 6.90
C SER A 61 10.37 -8.63 5.40
N GLY A 62 11.18 -9.49 4.83
CA GLY A 62 11.70 -9.41 3.47
C GLY A 62 10.78 -9.99 2.40
N ALA A 63 11.39 -10.38 1.29
CA ALA A 63 10.69 -10.91 0.13
C ALA A 63 9.91 -12.20 0.44
N GLU A 64 10.41 -13.03 1.35
CA GLU A 64 9.79 -14.27 1.81
C GLU A 64 8.42 -14.02 2.46
N VAL A 65 8.31 -13.02 3.33
CA VAL A 65 7.03 -12.64 3.96
C VAL A 65 6.08 -12.03 2.94
N ARG A 66 6.61 -11.20 2.03
CA ARG A 66 5.81 -10.58 0.98
C ARG A 66 5.23 -11.60 0.01
N GLY A 67 6.04 -12.54 -0.44
CA GLY A 67 5.59 -13.63 -1.31
C GLY A 67 4.55 -14.51 -0.64
N ARG A 68 4.81 -14.89 0.62
CA ARG A 68 3.87 -15.67 1.43
C ARG A 68 2.55 -14.94 1.65
N SER A 69 2.58 -13.64 1.97
CA SER A 69 1.38 -12.83 2.16
C SER A 69 0.53 -12.73 0.89
N ALA A 70 1.15 -12.55 -0.27
CA ALA A 70 0.42 -12.51 -1.53
C ALA A 70 -0.27 -13.84 -1.85
N VAL A 71 0.40 -14.96 -1.59
CA VAL A 71 -0.20 -16.29 -1.76
C VAL A 71 -1.30 -16.53 -0.74
N ASP A 72 -1.12 -16.12 0.52
CA ASP A 72 -2.15 -16.22 1.57
C ASP A 72 -3.44 -15.51 1.17
N ILE A 73 -3.33 -14.27 0.68
CA ILE A 73 -4.49 -13.52 0.17
C ILE A 73 -5.19 -14.28 -0.96
N ALA A 74 -4.43 -14.88 -1.89
CA ALA A 74 -5.00 -15.67 -2.98
C ALA A 74 -5.74 -16.94 -2.47
N LEU A 75 -5.21 -17.60 -1.45
CA LEU A 75 -5.86 -18.76 -0.84
C LEU A 75 -7.16 -18.39 -0.13
N TRP A 76 -7.19 -17.27 0.59
CA TRP A 76 -8.41 -16.75 1.20
C TRP A 76 -9.44 -16.34 0.13
N ASP A 77 -9.02 -15.78 -1.00
CA ASP A 77 -9.90 -15.46 -2.13
C ASP A 77 -10.51 -16.73 -2.74
N ILE A 78 -9.73 -17.82 -2.89
CA ILE A 78 -10.25 -19.14 -3.29
C ILE A 78 -11.29 -19.64 -2.30
N LEU A 79 -11.00 -19.57 -1.01
CA LEU A 79 -11.94 -20.05 0.02
C LEU A 79 -13.25 -19.28 -0.04
N GLY A 80 -13.21 -17.94 -0.18
CA GLY A 80 -14.38 -17.09 -0.36
C GLY A 80 -15.21 -17.49 -1.59
N LYS A 81 -14.55 -17.67 -2.72
CA LYS A 81 -15.19 -18.08 -3.98
C LYS A 81 -15.80 -19.49 -3.89
N SER A 82 -15.10 -20.42 -3.26
CA SER A 82 -15.60 -21.79 -3.07
C SER A 82 -16.82 -21.87 -2.15
N ALA A 83 -16.89 -20.99 -1.15
CA ALA A 83 -18.01 -20.91 -0.22
C ALA A 83 -19.15 -20.00 -0.72
N GLY A 84 -18.93 -19.21 -1.79
CA GLY A 84 -19.88 -18.20 -2.26
C GLY A 84 -20.11 -17.07 -1.25
N LEU A 85 -19.13 -16.80 -0.39
CA LEU A 85 -19.22 -15.82 0.68
C LEU A 85 -18.16 -14.71 0.56
N PRO A 86 -18.50 -13.47 0.94
CA PRO A 86 -17.50 -12.42 1.14
C PRO A 86 -16.49 -12.82 2.21
N LEU A 87 -15.25 -12.38 2.06
CA LEU A 87 -14.19 -12.68 3.02
C LEU A 87 -14.52 -12.25 4.46
N CYS A 88 -15.19 -11.10 4.62
CA CYS A 88 -15.61 -10.64 5.94
C CYS A 88 -16.53 -11.64 6.67
N ASP A 89 -17.40 -12.35 5.93
CA ASP A 89 -18.31 -13.32 6.53
C ASP A 89 -17.57 -14.61 6.92
N LEU A 90 -16.59 -15.02 6.13
CA LEU A 90 -15.68 -16.11 6.49
C LEU A 90 -14.84 -15.83 7.74
N LEU A 91 -14.49 -14.56 7.96
CA LEU A 91 -13.72 -14.11 9.12
C LEU A 91 -14.59 -13.77 10.34
N GLY A 92 -15.87 -14.12 10.32
CA GLY A 92 -16.77 -13.96 11.47
C GLY A 92 -17.78 -12.81 11.37
N GLY A 93 -17.90 -12.21 10.18
CA GLY A 93 -18.91 -11.16 9.90
C GLY A 93 -18.41 -9.72 10.04
N LYS A 94 -19.24 -8.80 9.60
CA LYS A 94 -18.89 -7.36 9.62
C LYS A 94 -18.97 -6.80 11.04
N VAL A 95 -17.93 -6.09 11.43
CA VAL A 95 -17.90 -5.32 12.68
C VAL A 95 -18.47 -3.90 12.46
N ARG A 96 -18.43 -3.41 11.23
CA ARG A 96 -18.91 -2.08 10.82
C ARG A 96 -19.33 -2.09 9.36
N ASP A 97 -20.24 -1.19 8.98
CA ASP A 97 -20.70 -1.08 7.59
C ASP A 97 -19.83 -0.16 6.73
N SER A 98 -19.06 0.69 7.37
CA SER A 98 -18.15 1.62 6.68
C SER A 98 -16.85 1.80 7.45
N ILE A 99 -15.82 2.22 6.74
CA ILE A 99 -14.52 2.61 7.31
C ILE A 99 -14.17 4.02 6.85
N ARG A 100 -13.70 4.85 7.78
CA ARG A 100 -13.21 6.18 7.46
C ARG A 100 -11.97 6.07 6.58
N ALA A 101 -11.99 6.73 5.43
CA ALA A 101 -10.86 6.80 4.52
C ALA A 101 -10.15 8.15 4.64
N TYR A 102 -8.87 8.16 4.28
CA TYR A 102 -8.12 9.39 4.05
C TYR A 102 -7.47 9.37 2.67
N ASN A 103 -7.19 10.54 2.11
CA ASN A 103 -6.39 10.66 0.90
C ASN A 103 -4.90 10.77 1.26
N THR A 104 -4.07 9.93 0.66
CA THR A 104 -2.61 9.98 0.84
C THR A 104 -1.97 11.19 0.14
N CYS A 105 -2.66 11.89 -0.74
CA CYS A 105 -2.18 13.04 -1.49
C CYS A 105 -0.86 12.79 -2.25
N ALA A 106 -0.69 11.56 -2.77
CA ALA A 106 0.53 11.20 -3.48
C ALA A 106 0.60 11.78 -4.91
N GLY A 107 -0.55 12.03 -5.53
CA GLY A 107 -0.63 12.37 -6.95
C GLY A 107 -0.27 11.18 -7.86
N TYR A 108 -0.73 11.22 -9.08
CA TYR A 108 -0.50 10.10 -10.01
C TYR A 108 0.93 10.07 -10.57
N SER A 109 1.61 11.19 -10.66
CA SER A 109 2.99 11.26 -11.15
C SER A 109 4.00 10.65 -10.18
N TYR A 110 3.69 10.61 -8.89
CA TYR A 110 4.59 10.08 -7.85
C TYR A 110 5.01 8.63 -8.09
N VAL A 111 4.10 7.80 -8.59
CA VAL A 111 4.32 6.37 -8.80
C VAL A 111 4.75 6.00 -10.23
N GLN A 112 4.66 6.92 -11.18
CA GLN A 112 4.91 6.63 -12.59
C GLN A 112 6.38 6.76 -13.01
N THR A 113 7.18 7.49 -12.24
CA THR A 113 8.51 7.92 -12.67
C THR A 113 9.64 7.01 -12.21
N LYS A 114 9.46 6.25 -11.13
CA LYS A 114 10.48 5.30 -10.62
C LYS A 114 9.83 4.10 -9.94
N SER A 115 10.50 2.96 -10.03
CA SER A 115 10.07 1.71 -9.39
C SER A 115 10.22 1.69 -7.87
N THR A 116 10.89 2.68 -7.29
CA THR A 116 11.15 2.79 -5.85
C THR A 116 10.59 4.09 -5.30
N GLN A 117 9.93 4.02 -4.15
CA GLN A 117 9.54 5.22 -3.42
C GLN A 117 10.76 5.81 -2.73
N GLY A 118 10.94 7.11 -2.86
CA GLY A 118 12.05 7.81 -2.24
C GLY A 118 11.88 9.33 -2.32
N THR A 119 12.70 10.04 -1.57
CA THR A 119 12.71 11.51 -1.56
C THR A 119 12.98 12.13 -2.94
N THR A 120 13.58 11.38 -3.85
CA THR A 120 13.82 11.80 -5.23
C THR A 120 12.56 11.87 -6.09
N ASN A 121 11.42 11.41 -5.60
CA ASN A 121 10.12 11.54 -6.27
C ASN A 121 9.48 12.92 -6.02
N PHE A 122 10.00 13.70 -5.09
CA PHE A 122 9.58 15.07 -4.89
C PHE A 122 10.21 15.99 -5.95
N GLY A 123 9.43 16.95 -6.46
CA GLY A 123 9.91 17.91 -7.45
C GLY A 123 10.06 17.37 -8.86
N LEU A 124 9.49 16.21 -9.14
CA LEU A 124 9.33 15.75 -10.51
C LEU A 124 8.41 16.72 -11.25
N ASP A 125 8.73 17.00 -12.53
CA ASP A 125 7.94 17.84 -13.44
C ASP A 125 6.54 17.25 -13.66
N ALA A 126 5.73 17.25 -12.61
CA ALA A 126 4.34 16.86 -12.68
C ALA A 126 3.58 17.96 -13.43
N LYS A 127 2.93 17.61 -14.50
CA LYS A 127 1.95 18.51 -15.12
C LYS A 127 0.91 18.84 -14.07
N GLN A 128 0.75 20.15 -13.79
CA GLN A 128 -0.31 20.58 -12.88
C GLN A 128 -1.64 20.05 -13.36
N GLY A 129 -2.37 19.38 -12.48
CA GLY A 129 -3.66 18.81 -12.80
C GLY A 129 -4.51 18.64 -11.56
N LYS A 130 -5.81 18.47 -11.74
CA LYS A 130 -6.80 18.35 -10.67
C LYS A 130 -6.47 17.23 -9.65
N TYR A 131 -5.76 16.19 -10.09
CA TYR A 131 -5.43 15.01 -9.30
C TYR A 131 -3.95 14.89 -8.95
N GLU A 132 -3.19 15.96 -9.12
CA GLU A 132 -1.77 15.99 -8.76
C GLU A 132 -1.59 16.54 -7.34
N ASP A 133 -2.06 15.75 -6.38
CA ASP A 133 -2.19 16.17 -4.98
C ASP A 133 -0.84 16.38 -4.29
N LEU A 134 0.25 15.72 -4.76
CA LEU A 134 1.59 15.94 -4.21
C LEU A 134 2.03 17.39 -4.43
N GLN A 135 1.95 17.88 -5.67
CA GLN A 135 2.20 19.29 -5.97
C GLN A 135 1.13 20.18 -5.35
N GLY A 136 -0.10 19.71 -5.31
CA GLY A 136 -1.22 20.39 -4.68
C GLY A 136 -0.91 20.77 -3.24
N PHE A 137 -0.60 19.81 -2.37
CA PHE A 137 -0.36 20.15 -0.97
C PHE A 137 0.92 20.97 -0.72
N LEU A 138 1.89 20.96 -1.63
CA LEU A 138 3.08 21.79 -1.52
C LEU A 138 2.83 23.26 -1.88
N THR A 139 1.83 23.57 -2.71
CA THR A 139 1.61 24.92 -3.25
C THR A 139 0.24 25.51 -2.91
N ARG A 140 -0.83 24.67 -2.88
CA ARG A 140 -2.24 25.05 -2.71
C ARG A 140 -2.96 24.05 -1.80
N ALA A 141 -2.41 23.80 -0.62
CA ALA A 141 -2.87 22.79 0.31
C ALA A 141 -4.32 23.02 0.79
N ASP A 142 -4.72 24.27 0.90
CA ASP A 142 -6.07 24.74 1.17
C ASP A 142 -7.08 24.25 0.13
N GLU A 143 -6.83 24.50 -1.16
CA GLU A 143 -7.70 24.04 -2.24
C GLU A 143 -7.82 22.50 -2.30
N VAL A 144 -6.72 21.79 -2.02
CA VAL A 144 -6.75 20.31 -1.95
C VAL A 144 -7.62 19.85 -0.80
N ALA A 145 -7.52 20.48 0.37
CA ALA A 145 -8.33 20.13 1.53
C ALA A 145 -9.84 20.38 1.28
N GLU A 146 -10.18 21.54 0.71
CA GLU A 146 -11.56 21.89 0.33
C GLU A 146 -12.13 20.89 -0.68
N SER A 147 -11.36 20.55 -1.73
CA SER A 147 -11.77 19.56 -2.73
C SER A 147 -12.01 18.17 -2.14
N LEU A 148 -11.21 17.75 -1.15
CA LEU A 148 -11.41 16.49 -0.46
C LEU A 148 -12.68 16.50 0.39
N LEU A 149 -12.98 17.61 1.08
CA LEU A 149 -14.20 17.77 1.84
C LEU A 149 -15.45 17.74 0.95
N GLU A 150 -15.40 18.35 -0.23
CA GLU A 150 -16.47 18.24 -1.24
C GLU A 150 -16.76 16.81 -1.66
N MET A 151 -15.72 15.95 -1.70
CA MET A 151 -15.84 14.52 -1.97
C MET A 151 -16.26 13.68 -0.76
N GLY A 152 -16.47 14.31 0.41
CA GLY A 152 -16.78 13.63 1.65
C GLY A 152 -15.57 12.99 2.34
N ILE A 153 -14.35 13.28 1.90
CA ILE A 153 -13.11 12.78 2.51
C ILE A 153 -12.65 13.77 3.58
N THR A 154 -12.80 13.39 4.85
CA THR A 154 -12.56 14.25 6.02
C THR A 154 -11.17 14.08 6.63
N ALA A 155 -10.26 13.40 5.95
CA ALA A 155 -8.89 13.23 6.41
C ALA A 155 -7.93 13.18 5.22
N MET A 156 -6.79 13.83 5.37
CA MET A 156 -5.72 13.82 4.39
C MET A 156 -4.37 13.54 5.05
N LYS A 157 -3.47 12.91 4.32
CA LYS A 157 -2.09 12.69 4.73
C LYS A 157 -1.18 13.44 3.78
N ILE A 158 -0.42 14.42 4.31
CA ILE A 158 0.60 15.17 3.60
C ILE A 158 1.95 14.97 4.28
N TRP A 159 3.03 15.08 3.51
CA TRP A 159 4.40 14.90 4.03
C TRP A 159 5.37 15.98 3.50
N PRO A 160 5.12 17.24 3.82
CA PRO A 160 5.90 18.36 3.25
C PRO A 160 7.35 18.40 3.72
N PHE A 161 7.71 17.67 4.78
CA PHE A 161 9.07 17.63 5.32
C PHE A 161 10.01 16.70 4.54
N ASP A 162 9.47 15.68 3.86
CA ASP A 162 10.27 14.64 3.19
C ASP A 162 11.21 15.20 2.13
N ARG A 163 10.81 16.28 1.44
CA ARG A 163 11.65 16.96 0.44
C ARG A 163 12.96 17.51 1.00
N TYR A 164 13.01 17.78 2.30
CA TYR A 164 14.21 18.28 2.96
C TYR A 164 15.17 17.16 3.36
N ALA A 165 14.68 15.93 3.50
CA ALA A 165 15.48 14.78 3.87
C ALA A 165 16.58 14.47 2.86
N ALA A 166 16.38 14.77 1.58
CA ALA A 166 17.37 14.54 0.53
C ALA A 166 18.71 15.24 0.78
N ARG A 167 18.71 16.40 1.43
CA ARG A 167 19.92 17.22 1.69
C ARG A 167 20.78 16.65 2.81
N SER A 168 20.20 15.90 3.73
CA SER A 168 20.87 15.40 4.94
C SER A 168 20.80 13.89 5.10
N GLY A 169 20.22 13.17 4.13
CA GLY A 169 19.92 11.75 4.29
C GLY A 169 18.93 11.47 5.43
N GLY A 170 18.11 12.45 5.80
CA GLY A 170 17.13 12.34 6.89
C GLY A 170 17.70 12.54 8.30
N SER A 171 18.98 12.93 8.42
CA SER A 171 19.65 13.08 9.74
C SER A 171 19.49 14.45 10.36
N PHE A 172 19.09 15.47 9.60
CA PHE A 172 18.98 16.85 10.07
C PHE A 172 17.92 17.63 9.30
N ILE A 173 17.22 18.52 9.99
CA ILE A 173 16.31 19.52 9.42
C ILE A 173 16.61 20.90 10.03
N SER A 174 16.69 21.95 9.20
CA SER A 174 16.92 23.31 9.67
C SER A 174 15.64 23.96 10.21
N GLY A 175 15.78 25.02 11.03
CA GLY A 175 14.63 25.81 11.48
C GLY A 175 13.86 26.49 10.34
N GLU A 176 14.53 26.82 9.23
CA GLU A 176 13.89 27.34 8.02
C GLU A 176 13.05 26.28 7.33
N ASP A 177 13.60 25.06 7.18
CA ASP A 177 12.87 23.92 6.59
C ASP A 177 11.63 23.55 7.42
N ILE A 178 11.73 23.62 8.76
CA ILE A 178 10.59 23.40 9.65
C ILE A 178 9.49 24.43 9.38
N ARG A 179 9.83 25.73 9.33
CA ARG A 179 8.84 26.77 9.02
C ARG A 179 8.18 26.55 7.67
N SER A 180 8.98 26.31 6.62
CA SER A 180 8.44 26.06 5.28
C SER A 180 7.61 24.77 5.20
N GLY A 181 7.99 23.73 5.95
CA GLY A 181 7.22 22.48 6.02
C GLY A 181 5.90 22.60 6.77
N LEU A 182 5.76 23.61 7.65
CA LEU A 182 4.52 23.89 8.38
C LEU A 182 3.51 24.71 7.55
N GLU A 183 3.94 25.48 6.58
CA GLU A 183 3.07 26.33 5.76
C GLU A 183 1.84 25.60 5.17
N PRO A 184 1.94 24.40 4.60
CA PRO A 184 0.77 23.67 4.10
C PRO A 184 -0.28 23.39 5.18
N PHE A 185 0.16 23.03 6.40
CA PHE A 185 -0.76 22.77 7.51
C PHE A 185 -1.46 24.06 7.96
N GLU A 186 -0.74 25.19 8.00
CA GLU A 186 -1.32 26.47 8.34
C GLU A 186 -2.35 26.94 7.29
N LYS A 187 -2.07 26.72 6.00
CA LYS A 187 -3.03 27.02 4.92
C LYS A 187 -4.32 26.21 5.08
N ILE A 188 -4.19 24.91 5.30
CA ILE A 188 -5.35 24.01 5.53
C ILE A 188 -6.16 24.51 6.72
N ARG A 189 -5.51 24.76 7.87
CA ARG A 189 -6.22 25.20 9.08
C ARG A 189 -6.96 26.53 8.89
N ARG A 190 -6.40 27.47 8.14
CA ARG A 190 -7.06 28.74 7.84
C ARG A 190 -8.28 28.57 6.94
N ALA A 191 -8.23 27.63 6.01
CA ALA A 191 -9.31 27.41 5.05
C ALA A 191 -10.47 26.59 5.63
N VAL A 192 -10.17 25.49 6.34
CA VAL A 192 -11.20 24.53 6.75
C VAL A 192 -11.42 24.44 8.27
N GLY A 193 -10.63 25.13 9.07
CA GLY A 193 -10.72 25.13 10.52
C GLY A 193 -10.06 23.92 11.18
N ASP A 194 -10.53 23.58 12.38
CA ASP A 194 -10.02 22.47 13.19
C ASP A 194 -10.71 21.14 12.88
#